data_8e6dfccac2b48c4373392b2d09c5d994
#
_entry.id   8e6dfccac2b48c4373392b2d09c5d994
#
_cell.length_a   1.000
_cell.length_b   1.000
_cell.length_c   1.000
_cell.angle_alpha   90.00
_cell.angle_beta   90.00
_cell.angle_gamma   90.00
#
_symmetry.space_group_name_H-M   'P 1'
#
loop_
_entity.id
_entity.type
_entity.pdbx_description
1 polymer ?
#
loop_
_entity_poly.entity_id
_entity_poly.type
_entity_poly.pdbx_seq_one_letter_code
_entity_poly.pdbx_strand_id
1 'polypeptide(L)'
;MWFRIFFFNTPARLKYLKSMQTELAAISDIVNRLALSHTEVAFSFQSNGRLLLETAGNGKLQQTFSAIYGVKVAREMIPISGADLDFEVSGYVSLPALTRASKTYISLLLNGRYIRNYQLSNAVIKGYGSKLMVGRYPFAVINLKLDPLLVDVNVHPTKQQVRISKEDQLAQLLRKTIYTRIAQENLIPNALENVGRREKSKLELDQLEIDLNESSKTTRHTKNSQLIFHKMKSSILVHLKKCSG
;
A
#
# COMPACT_ATOMS: atom_id res chain seq x y z
N MET A 1 -18.37 5.72 13.67
CA MET A 1 -18.60 7.12 13.29
C MET A 1 -19.23 7.15 11.90
N TRP A 2 -20.43 7.71 11.74
CA TRP A 2 -21.18 7.72 10.48
C TRP A 2 -21.05 9.09 9.83
N PHE A 3 -20.40 9.18 8.68
CA PHE A 3 -20.40 10.40 7.87
C PHE A 3 -21.38 10.24 6.71
N ARG A 4 -22.62 10.66 6.91
CA ARG A 4 -23.67 10.47 5.89
C ARG A 4 -23.71 11.58 4.84
N ILE A 5 -23.29 12.80 5.19
CA ILE A 5 -23.38 13.97 4.29
C ILE A 5 -22.23 14.94 4.61
N PHE A 6 -21.06 14.68 4.06
CA PHE A 6 -19.88 15.50 4.34
C PHE A 6 -19.90 16.89 3.69
N PHE A 7 -20.61 17.03 2.57
CA PHE A 7 -20.65 18.26 1.79
C PHE A 7 -21.99 18.99 1.83
N PHE A 8 -22.89 18.65 2.73
CA PHE A 8 -24.21 19.27 2.83
C PHE A 8 -24.12 20.79 2.99
N ASN A 9 -23.20 21.27 3.86
CA ASN A 9 -23.01 22.70 4.14
C ASN A 9 -21.92 23.37 3.29
N THR A 10 -21.32 22.66 2.35
CA THR A 10 -20.20 23.19 1.54
C THR A 10 -20.37 22.87 0.05
N PRO A 11 -21.45 23.32 -0.60
CA PRO A 11 -21.73 22.98 -2.01
C PRO A 11 -20.64 23.48 -2.97
N ALA A 12 -19.93 24.56 -2.63
CA ALA A 12 -18.80 25.05 -3.42
C ALA A 12 -17.65 24.04 -3.53
N ARG A 13 -17.45 23.18 -2.52
CA ARG A 13 -16.40 22.15 -2.52
C ARG A 13 -16.75 20.97 -3.42
N LEU A 14 -18.00 20.74 -3.76
CA LEU A 14 -18.42 19.70 -4.72
C LEU A 14 -17.80 19.91 -6.10
N LYS A 15 -17.53 21.16 -6.49
CA LYS A 15 -16.87 21.49 -7.78
C LYS A 15 -15.45 20.96 -7.89
N TYR A 16 -14.78 20.71 -6.75
CA TYR A 16 -13.39 20.23 -6.70
C TYR A 16 -13.27 18.71 -6.58
N LEU A 17 -14.39 18.00 -6.42
CA LEU A 17 -14.39 16.53 -6.40
C LEU A 17 -14.05 15.99 -7.78
N LYS A 18 -13.11 15.07 -7.78
CA LYS A 18 -12.73 14.29 -8.96
C LYS A 18 -13.80 13.23 -9.23
N SER A 19 -13.52 12.31 -10.15
CA SER A 19 -14.41 11.18 -10.38
C SER A 19 -14.58 10.35 -9.09
N MET A 20 -15.74 9.72 -8.91
CA MET A 20 -16.03 8.86 -7.75
C MET A 20 -14.95 7.78 -7.56
N GLN A 21 -14.44 7.21 -8.65
CA GLN A 21 -13.38 6.19 -8.60
C GLN A 21 -12.06 6.76 -8.08
N THR A 22 -11.72 7.99 -8.47
CA THR A 22 -10.49 8.66 -8.01
C THR A 22 -10.56 8.99 -6.53
N GLU A 23 -11.71 9.47 -6.05
CA GLU A 23 -11.93 9.75 -4.63
C GLU A 23 -11.91 8.46 -3.79
N LEU A 24 -12.57 7.40 -4.27
CA LEU A 24 -12.55 6.11 -3.59
C LEU A 24 -11.14 5.53 -3.51
N ALA A 25 -10.33 5.65 -4.58
CA ALA A 25 -8.93 5.22 -4.57
C ALA A 25 -8.10 6.02 -3.56
N ALA A 26 -8.31 7.34 -3.45
CA ALA A 26 -7.62 8.19 -2.48
C ALA A 26 -8.00 7.83 -1.03
N ILE A 27 -9.30 7.57 -0.76
CA ILE A 27 -9.77 7.13 0.55
C ILE A 27 -9.19 5.75 0.90
N SER A 28 -9.21 4.81 -0.06
CA SER A 28 -8.65 3.47 0.14
C SER A 28 -7.15 3.54 0.48
N ASP A 29 -6.37 4.41 -0.20
CA ASP A 29 -4.95 4.60 0.09
C ASP A 29 -4.73 5.10 1.53
N ILE A 30 -5.54 6.05 1.99
CA ILE A 30 -5.47 6.57 3.36
C ILE A 30 -5.84 5.49 4.38
N VAL A 31 -6.93 4.74 4.16
CA VAL A 31 -7.38 3.67 5.06
C VAL A 31 -6.33 2.56 5.13
N ASN A 32 -5.75 2.15 4.00
CA ASN A 32 -4.68 1.16 3.95
C ASN A 32 -3.46 1.59 4.78
N ARG A 33 -3.06 2.87 4.69
CA ARG A 33 -1.93 3.42 5.46
C ARG A 33 -2.23 3.49 6.95
N LEU A 34 -3.45 3.85 7.33
CA LEU A 34 -3.90 3.81 8.73
C LEU A 34 -3.89 2.38 9.28
N ALA A 35 -4.38 1.40 8.52
CA ALA A 35 -4.35 0.00 8.92
C ALA A 35 -2.92 -0.54 9.09
N LEU A 36 -1.98 -0.11 8.22
CA LEU A 36 -0.56 -0.48 8.36
C LEU A 36 0.12 0.20 9.55
N SER A 37 -0.31 1.41 9.94
CA SER A 37 0.25 2.12 11.08
C SER A 37 -0.33 1.68 12.42
N HIS A 38 -1.55 1.13 12.42
CA HIS A 38 -2.29 0.72 13.62
C HIS A 38 -2.75 -0.73 13.47
N THR A 39 -1.82 -1.64 13.47
CA THR A 39 -2.08 -3.09 13.27
C THR A 39 -2.87 -3.72 14.40
N GLU A 40 -2.90 -3.08 15.57
CA GLU A 40 -3.69 -3.45 16.75
C GLU A 40 -5.18 -3.06 16.63
N VAL A 41 -5.54 -2.29 15.61
CA VAL A 41 -6.92 -1.87 15.34
C VAL A 41 -7.49 -2.69 14.18
N ALA A 42 -8.69 -3.25 14.37
CA ALA A 42 -9.43 -3.87 13.29
C ALA A 42 -10.11 -2.79 12.43
N PHE A 43 -9.84 -2.82 11.13
CA PHE A 43 -10.43 -1.94 10.13
C PHE A 43 -11.40 -2.73 9.27
N SER A 44 -12.61 -2.21 9.11
CA SER A 44 -13.56 -2.66 8.08
C SER A 44 -13.95 -1.46 7.22
N PHE A 45 -13.63 -1.55 5.93
CA PHE A 45 -13.93 -0.48 4.97
C PHE A 45 -14.84 -0.99 3.87
N GLN A 46 -16.00 -0.36 3.75
CA GLN A 46 -17.02 -0.71 2.77
C GLN A 46 -17.39 0.49 1.91
N SER A 47 -17.72 0.23 0.66
CA SER A 47 -18.29 1.22 -0.25
C SER A 47 -19.46 0.61 -1.03
N ASN A 48 -20.63 1.25 -0.99
CA ASN A 48 -21.85 0.80 -1.65
C ASN A 48 -22.25 -0.64 -1.28
N GLY A 49 -22.07 -1.03 0.00
CA GLY A 49 -22.36 -2.37 0.48
C GLY A 49 -21.30 -3.43 0.11
N ARG A 50 -20.26 -3.07 -0.65
CA ARG A 50 -19.15 -3.96 -0.98
C ARG A 50 -18.02 -3.77 0.01
N LEU A 51 -17.56 -4.85 0.61
CA LEU A 51 -16.36 -4.87 1.47
C LEU A 51 -15.11 -4.69 0.60
N LEU A 52 -14.30 -3.69 0.92
CA LEU A 52 -13.06 -3.36 0.20
C LEU A 52 -11.81 -3.73 1.00
N LEU A 53 -11.87 -3.61 2.33
CA LEU A 53 -10.80 -3.98 3.24
C LEU A 53 -11.38 -4.49 4.56
N GLU A 54 -10.75 -5.55 5.07
CA GLU A 54 -10.99 -6.05 6.42
C GLU A 54 -9.67 -6.51 7.04
N THR A 55 -9.35 -6.03 8.25
CA THR A 55 -8.15 -6.39 8.99
C THR A 55 -8.51 -6.91 10.37
N ALA A 56 -7.72 -7.85 10.88
CA ALA A 56 -8.02 -8.55 12.13
C ALA A 56 -7.71 -7.73 13.40
N GLY A 57 -6.87 -6.69 13.33
CA GLY A 57 -6.48 -5.88 14.50
C GLY A 57 -5.66 -6.62 15.55
N ASN A 58 -4.90 -7.61 15.17
CA ASN A 58 -4.15 -8.51 16.07
C ASN A 58 -2.68 -8.12 16.28
N GLY A 59 -2.27 -6.92 15.83
CA GLY A 59 -0.91 -6.42 15.93
C GLY A 59 0.08 -7.03 14.92
N LYS A 60 -0.34 -7.99 14.09
CA LYS A 60 0.54 -8.66 13.13
C LYS A 60 0.59 -7.93 11.81
N LEU A 61 1.65 -7.13 11.57
CA LEU A 61 1.83 -6.34 10.37
C LEU A 61 1.76 -7.18 9.08
N GLN A 62 2.30 -8.40 9.07
CA GLN A 62 2.26 -9.28 7.90
C GLN A 62 0.82 -9.70 7.54
N GLN A 63 -0.05 -9.92 8.52
CA GLN A 63 -1.46 -10.24 8.26
C GLN A 63 -2.22 -9.04 7.73
N THR A 64 -2.00 -7.86 8.30
CA THR A 64 -2.57 -6.60 7.78
C THR A 64 -2.11 -6.35 6.35
N PHE A 65 -0.83 -6.57 6.06
CA PHE A 65 -0.27 -6.46 4.73
C PHE A 65 -0.91 -7.45 3.74
N SER A 66 -1.13 -8.70 4.19
CA SER A 66 -1.83 -9.73 3.41
C SER A 66 -3.26 -9.35 3.08
N ALA A 67 -3.99 -8.72 4.00
CA ALA A 67 -5.35 -8.24 3.79
C ALA A 67 -5.41 -7.11 2.75
N ILE A 68 -4.40 -6.22 2.71
CA ILE A 68 -4.34 -5.06 1.81
C ILE A 68 -3.87 -5.45 0.41
N TYR A 69 -2.77 -6.20 0.30
CA TYR A 69 -2.06 -6.45 -0.97
C TYR A 69 -2.18 -7.90 -1.46
N GLY A 70 -2.79 -8.76 -0.65
CA GLY A 70 -2.98 -10.17 -0.97
C GLY A 70 -1.89 -11.09 -0.42
N VAL A 71 -2.25 -12.36 -0.22
CA VAL A 71 -1.40 -13.39 0.40
C VAL A 71 -0.12 -13.65 -0.40
N LYS A 72 -0.20 -13.63 -1.74
CA LYS A 72 0.97 -13.85 -2.62
C LYS A 72 2.06 -12.81 -2.35
N VAL A 73 1.67 -11.53 -2.25
CA VAL A 73 2.59 -10.43 -1.97
C VAL A 73 3.16 -10.55 -0.56
N ALA A 74 2.33 -10.87 0.43
CA ALA A 74 2.74 -11.00 1.82
C ALA A 74 3.76 -12.14 2.06
N ARG A 75 3.72 -13.21 1.27
CA ARG A 75 4.69 -14.33 1.34
C ARG A 75 6.08 -13.95 0.85
N GLU A 76 6.18 -12.98 -0.06
CA GLU A 76 7.44 -12.49 -0.60
C GLU A 76 8.01 -11.32 0.20
N MET A 77 7.41 -11.01 1.36
CA MET A 77 7.89 -9.98 2.29
C MET A 77 8.78 -10.60 3.35
N ILE A 78 9.97 -10.02 3.50
CA ILE A 78 10.94 -10.43 4.50
C ILE A 78 11.05 -9.38 5.61
N PRO A 79 11.17 -9.80 6.90
CA PRO A 79 11.31 -8.87 8.01
C PRO A 79 12.68 -8.21 7.97
N ILE A 80 12.74 -6.94 8.35
CA ILE A 80 13.97 -6.19 8.58
C ILE A 80 13.96 -5.65 10.00
N SER A 81 15.13 -5.62 10.63
CA SER A 81 15.34 -5.00 11.92
C SER A 81 16.76 -4.43 11.99
N GLY A 82 16.90 -3.23 12.50
CA GLY A 82 18.18 -2.57 12.71
C GLY A 82 18.02 -1.46 13.74
N ALA A 83 19.04 -1.22 14.53
CA ALA A 83 19.03 -0.16 15.53
C ALA A 83 20.38 0.55 15.55
N ASP A 84 20.37 1.80 15.93
CA ASP A 84 21.49 2.65 16.24
C ASP A 84 21.18 3.39 17.56
N LEU A 85 22.09 4.24 18.02
CA LEU A 85 21.94 4.99 19.27
C LEU A 85 20.65 5.83 19.32
N ASP A 86 20.30 6.45 18.18
CA ASP A 86 19.17 7.38 18.07
C ASP A 86 17.94 6.81 17.35
N PHE A 87 18.10 5.66 16.67
CA PHE A 87 17.10 5.16 15.72
C PHE A 87 16.86 3.66 15.84
N GLU A 88 15.62 3.26 15.78
CA GLU A 88 15.19 1.88 15.60
C GLU A 88 14.41 1.75 14.28
N VAL A 89 14.83 0.84 13.43
CA VAL A 89 14.21 0.52 12.14
C VAL A 89 13.68 -0.89 12.20
N SER A 90 12.39 -1.07 11.93
CA SER A 90 11.75 -2.40 11.86
C SER A 90 10.71 -2.42 10.75
N GLY A 91 10.29 -3.60 10.32
CA GLY A 91 9.24 -3.73 9.31
C GLY A 91 9.48 -4.84 8.32
N TYR A 92 8.93 -4.68 7.12
CA TYR A 92 8.99 -5.67 6.05
C TYR A 92 9.36 -5.02 4.72
N VAL A 93 10.16 -5.73 3.94
CA VAL A 93 10.50 -5.35 2.56
C VAL A 93 10.30 -6.54 1.64
N SER A 94 9.98 -6.31 0.37
CA SER A 94 9.78 -7.39 -0.59
C SER A 94 11.10 -7.98 -1.07
N LEU A 95 11.07 -9.23 -1.52
CA LEU A 95 12.15 -9.79 -2.31
C LEU A 95 12.33 -9.00 -3.63
N PRO A 96 13.54 -8.95 -4.22
CA PRO A 96 13.81 -8.23 -5.47
C PRO A 96 12.96 -8.67 -6.67
N ALA A 97 12.42 -9.89 -6.65
CA ALA A 97 11.51 -10.40 -7.67
C ALA A 97 10.15 -9.69 -7.66
N LEU A 98 9.70 -9.25 -6.47
CA LEU A 98 8.42 -8.56 -6.30
C LEU A 98 8.61 -7.05 -6.34
N THR A 99 8.31 -6.44 -7.48
CA THR A 99 8.49 -4.99 -7.69
C THR A 99 7.28 -4.35 -8.37
N ARG A 100 7.20 -3.02 -8.27
CA ARG A 100 6.16 -2.19 -8.89
C ARG A 100 6.78 -1.01 -9.65
N ALA A 101 5.99 -0.42 -10.55
CA ALA A 101 6.40 0.78 -11.30
C ALA A 101 6.27 2.08 -10.49
N SER A 102 5.65 2.05 -9.30
CA SER A 102 5.38 3.24 -8.48
C SER A 102 6.03 3.15 -7.10
N LYS A 103 6.57 4.28 -6.62
CA LYS A 103 7.11 4.43 -5.25
C LYS A 103 6.02 4.46 -4.16
N THR A 104 4.73 4.53 -4.52
CA THR A 104 3.61 4.58 -3.57
C THR A 104 3.51 3.35 -2.67
N TYR A 105 4.14 2.25 -3.07
CA TYR A 105 4.19 1.00 -2.28
C TYR A 105 5.29 0.98 -1.20
N ILE A 106 6.08 2.07 -1.09
CA ILE A 106 7.00 2.29 0.03
C ILE A 106 6.26 3.11 1.07
N SER A 107 5.88 2.49 2.18
CA SER A 107 5.22 3.12 3.31
C SER A 107 6.19 3.29 4.46
N LEU A 108 6.48 4.53 4.81
CA LEU A 108 7.32 4.90 5.94
C LEU A 108 6.43 5.37 7.09
N LEU A 109 6.61 4.77 8.25
CA LEU A 109 5.87 5.07 9.47
C LEU A 109 6.86 5.59 10.50
N LEU A 110 6.71 6.83 10.93
CA LEU A 110 7.54 7.48 11.93
C LEU A 110 6.76 7.57 13.24
N ASN A 111 7.22 6.87 14.27
CA ASN A 111 6.53 6.80 15.57
C ASN A 111 5.01 6.52 15.40
N GLY A 112 4.65 5.58 14.51
CA GLY A 112 3.26 5.22 14.19
C GLY A 112 2.54 6.16 13.22
N ARG A 113 3.18 7.22 12.71
CA ARG A 113 2.60 8.15 11.75
C ARG A 113 3.13 7.89 10.36
N TYR A 114 2.25 7.79 9.37
CA TYR A 114 2.66 7.75 7.97
C TYR A 114 3.31 9.08 7.54
N ILE A 115 4.50 8.97 6.95
CA ILE A 115 5.25 10.10 6.40
C ILE A 115 5.61 9.89 4.93
N ARG A 116 5.80 10.99 4.23
CA ARG A 116 6.38 11.04 2.88
C ARG A 116 7.74 11.71 2.97
N ASN A 117 8.78 10.93 2.80
CA ASN A 117 10.14 11.43 2.79
C ASN A 117 10.87 10.84 1.59
N TYR A 118 11.36 11.73 0.72
CA TYR A 118 12.03 11.34 -0.52
C TYR A 118 13.39 10.70 -0.27
N GLN A 119 14.16 11.25 0.67
CA GLN A 119 15.51 10.79 1.00
C GLN A 119 15.48 9.37 1.59
N LEU A 120 14.60 9.14 2.55
CA LEU A 120 14.42 7.80 3.16
C LEU A 120 13.86 6.79 2.14
N SER A 121 12.92 7.20 1.28
CA SER A 121 12.42 6.33 0.20
C SER A 121 13.53 5.94 -0.77
N ASN A 122 14.44 6.87 -1.10
CA ASN A 122 15.61 6.56 -1.92
C ASN A 122 16.63 5.67 -1.18
N ALA A 123 16.78 5.83 0.14
CA ALA A 123 17.62 4.96 0.95
C ALA A 123 17.12 3.51 0.91
N VAL A 124 15.78 3.30 0.96
CA VAL A 124 15.16 1.98 0.76
C VAL A 124 15.57 1.38 -0.59
N ILE A 125 15.43 2.14 -1.67
CA ILE A 125 15.76 1.68 -3.03
C ILE A 125 17.27 1.36 -3.12
N LYS A 126 18.12 2.26 -2.62
CA LYS A 126 19.58 2.06 -2.61
C LYS A 126 20.02 0.86 -1.77
N GLY A 127 19.24 0.47 -0.75
CA GLY A 127 19.49 -0.71 0.06
C GLY A 127 19.45 -2.02 -0.73
N TYR A 128 18.69 -2.08 -1.83
CA TYR A 128 18.69 -3.25 -2.72
C TYR A 128 19.94 -3.36 -3.62
N GLY A 129 20.69 -2.26 -3.78
CA GLY A 129 21.86 -2.23 -4.66
C GLY A 129 21.51 -2.56 -6.12
N SER A 130 22.30 -3.45 -6.74
CA SER A 130 22.11 -3.92 -8.11
C SER A 130 21.02 -4.99 -8.28
N LYS A 131 20.42 -5.48 -7.19
CA LYS A 131 19.42 -6.54 -7.23
C LYS A 131 18.04 -6.03 -7.66
N LEU A 132 17.82 -4.72 -7.69
CA LEU A 132 16.58 -4.08 -8.14
C LEU A 132 16.73 -3.58 -9.58
N MET A 133 15.78 -3.91 -10.43
CA MET A 133 15.76 -3.41 -11.82
C MET A 133 15.56 -1.90 -11.85
N VAL A 134 16.19 -1.23 -12.79
CA VAL A 134 16.06 0.22 -12.99
C VAL A 134 14.58 0.58 -13.27
N GLY A 135 14.09 1.63 -12.61
CA GLY A 135 12.68 2.07 -12.74
C GLY A 135 11.67 1.20 -12.00
N ARG A 136 12.12 0.20 -11.22
CA ARG A 136 11.25 -0.63 -10.39
C ARG A 136 11.44 -0.32 -8.91
N TYR A 137 10.38 -0.48 -8.14
CA TYR A 137 10.33 -0.14 -6.72
C TYR A 137 9.81 -1.32 -5.91
N PRO A 138 10.40 -1.59 -4.73
CA PRO A 138 9.96 -2.67 -3.88
C PRO A 138 8.67 -2.31 -3.15
N PHE A 139 7.97 -3.32 -2.63
CA PHE A 139 7.06 -3.11 -1.51
C PHE A 139 7.89 -2.95 -0.24
N ALA A 140 7.55 -1.96 0.57
CA ALA A 140 8.17 -1.76 1.87
C ALA A 140 7.17 -1.14 2.84
N VAL A 141 7.12 -1.66 4.07
CA VAL A 141 6.43 -1.07 5.21
C VAL A 141 7.43 -1.01 6.34
N ILE A 142 7.90 0.18 6.65
CA ILE A 142 9.02 0.39 7.55
C ILE A 142 8.59 1.30 8.68
N ASN A 143 8.70 0.79 9.90
CA ASN A 143 8.53 1.54 11.14
C ASN A 143 9.86 2.12 11.56
N LEU A 144 9.89 3.41 11.73
CA LEU A 144 11.01 4.21 12.22
C LEU A 144 10.64 4.72 13.60
N LYS A 145 11.39 4.34 14.62
CA LYS A 145 11.24 4.88 15.96
C LYS A 145 12.46 5.74 16.26
N LEU A 146 12.23 6.94 16.71
CA LEU A 146 13.25 7.89 17.15
C LEU A 146 12.68 8.85 18.17
N ASP A 147 13.58 9.53 18.90
CA ASP A 147 13.20 10.53 19.88
C ASP A 147 12.39 11.65 19.20
N PRO A 148 11.22 12.01 19.73
CA PRO A 148 10.42 13.13 19.22
C PRO A 148 11.19 14.46 19.14
N LEU A 149 12.22 14.68 19.96
CA LEU A 149 13.06 15.87 19.92
C LEU A 149 13.89 15.99 18.63
N LEU A 150 14.12 14.88 17.93
CA LEU A 150 14.83 14.84 16.65
C LEU A 150 13.92 15.10 15.44
N VAL A 151 12.60 15.30 15.65
CA VAL A 151 11.60 15.40 14.59
C VAL A 151 10.80 16.68 14.71
N ASP A 152 10.79 17.46 13.63
CA ASP A 152 9.81 18.53 13.44
C ASP A 152 8.72 18.08 12.48
N VAL A 153 7.49 17.95 12.99
CA VAL A 153 6.31 17.52 12.22
C VAL A 153 5.54 18.73 11.65
N ASN A 154 5.80 19.94 12.15
CA ASN A 154 5.04 21.14 11.77
C ASN A 154 5.61 21.82 10.52
N VAL A 155 6.01 21.05 9.53
CA VAL A 155 6.61 21.56 8.28
C VAL A 155 5.56 21.81 7.19
N HIS A 156 4.48 20.99 7.16
CA HIS A 156 3.45 21.06 6.11
C HIS A 156 2.05 20.89 6.70
N PRO A 157 1.01 21.57 6.15
CA PRO A 157 -0.37 21.45 6.66
C PRO A 157 -0.90 20.03 6.74
N THR A 158 -0.54 19.16 5.80
CA THR A 158 -0.93 17.73 5.82
C THR A 158 -0.15 16.89 6.83
N LYS A 159 0.93 17.44 7.42
CA LYS A 159 1.82 16.76 8.38
C LYS A 159 2.36 15.42 7.90
N GLN A 160 2.42 15.21 6.58
CA GLN A 160 3.03 14.04 5.95
C GLN A 160 4.52 14.26 5.66
N GLN A 161 4.96 15.52 5.60
CA GLN A 161 6.37 15.89 5.48
C GLN A 161 6.87 16.24 6.87
N VAL A 162 8.00 15.66 7.23
CA VAL A 162 8.67 15.87 8.52
C VAL A 162 10.12 16.22 8.26
N ARG A 163 10.70 17.01 9.15
CA ARG A 163 12.13 17.31 9.16
C ARG A 163 12.77 16.48 10.27
N ILE A 164 13.81 15.73 9.93
CA ILE A 164 14.55 14.87 10.85
C ILE A 164 15.95 15.45 11.01
N SER A 165 16.41 15.70 12.24
CA SER A 165 17.68 16.37 12.52
C SER A 165 18.91 15.59 12.04
N LYS A 166 18.84 14.24 12.06
CA LYS A 166 19.95 13.35 11.66
C LYS A 166 19.52 12.45 10.50
N GLU A 167 18.85 13.01 9.49
CA GLU A 167 18.22 12.25 8.39
C GLU A 167 19.20 11.41 7.60
N ASP A 168 20.45 11.91 7.38
CA ASP A 168 21.48 11.17 6.66
C ASP A 168 21.91 9.90 7.40
N GLN A 169 22.03 9.96 8.73
CA GLN A 169 22.38 8.82 9.56
C GLN A 169 21.26 7.76 9.51
N LEU A 170 20.01 8.19 9.65
CA LEU A 170 18.84 7.31 9.51
C LEU A 170 18.78 6.68 8.11
N ALA A 171 19.06 7.43 7.06
CA ALA A 171 19.10 6.92 5.69
C ALA A 171 20.21 5.88 5.49
N GLN A 172 21.38 6.09 6.10
CA GLN A 172 22.48 5.12 6.08
C GLN A 172 22.16 3.83 6.84
N LEU A 173 21.57 3.96 8.05
CA LEU A 173 21.10 2.81 8.83
C LEU A 173 20.09 1.99 8.04
N LEU A 174 19.09 2.65 7.46
CA LEU A 174 18.03 2.03 6.66
C LEU A 174 18.63 1.28 5.45
N ARG A 175 19.52 1.94 4.71
CA ARG A 175 20.22 1.34 3.57
C ARG A 175 21.01 0.10 3.98
N LYS A 176 21.80 0.18 5.08
CA LYS A 176 22.62 -0.92 5.60
C LYS A 176 21.75 -2.10 6.03
N THR A 177 20.68 -1.83 6.78
CA THR A 177 19.74 -2.86 7.27
C THR A 177 19.12 -3.64 6.12
N ILE A 178 18.62 -2.95 5.10
CA ILE A 178 18.00 -3.57 3.91
C ILE A 178 19.07 -4.35 3.12
N TYR A 179 20.23 -3.75 2.87
CA TYR A 179 21.30 -4.40 2.11
C TYR A 179 21.75 -5.71 2.77
N THR A 180 21.99 -5.69 4.07
CA THR A 180 22.42 -6.88 4.84
C THR A 180 21.34 -7.97 4.77
N ARG A 181 20.06 -7.60 4.94
CA ARG A 181 18.95 -8.56 4.93
C ARG A 181 18.73 -9.18 3.54
N ILE A 182 18.77 -8.37 2.49
CA ILE A 182 18.64 -8.83 1.10
C ILE A 182 19.87 -9.66 0.66
N ALA A 183 21.07 -9.39 1.20
CA ALA A 183 22.26 -10.16 0.91
C ALA A 183 22.19 -11.59 1.47
N GLN A 184 21.49 -11.77 2.60
CA GLN A 184 21.31 -13.09 3.24
C GLN A 184 20.29 -13.99 2.52
N GLU A 185 19.42 -13.40 1.67
CA GLU A 185 18.42 -14.18 0.96
C GLU A 185 19.01 -14.89 -0.26
N ASN A 186 18.68 -16.17 -0.39
CA ASN A 186 19.03 -16.95 -1.57
C ASN A 186 18.07 -16.56 -2.71
N LEU A 187 18.55 -15.74 -3.63
CA LEU A 187 17.78 -15.20 -4.76
C LEU A 187 17.82 -16.11 -6.01
N ILE A 188 18.41 -17.29 -5.90
CA ILE A 188 18.44 -18.26 -7.00
C ILE A 188 17.06 -18.89 -7.09
N PRO A 189 16.30 -18.71 -8.20
CA PRO A 189 15.02 -19.36 -8.37
C PRO A 189 15.23 -20.88 -8.36
N ASN A 190 14.52 -21.61 -7.52
CA ASN A 190 14.52 -23.07 -7.56
C ASN A 190 14.00 -23.52 -8.92
N ALA A 191 14.88 -24.07 -9.75
CA ALA A 191 14.54 -24.55 -11.11
C ALA A 191 13.42 -25.61 -11.08
N LEU A 192 13.27 -26.33 -9.97
CA LEU A 192 12.23 -27.35 -9.75
C LEU A 192 10.81 -26.75 -9.63
N GLU A 193 10.64 -25.55 -9.06
CA GLU A 193 9.33 -24.90 -9.00
C GLU A 193 8.84 -24.39 -10.35
N ASN A 194 9.75 -24.07 -11.28
CA ASN A 194 9.41 -23.60 -12.61
C ASN A 194 8.98 -24.75 -13.56
N VAL A 195 9.42 -25.99 -13.29
CA VAL A 195 9.02 -27.15 -14.11
C VAL A 195 7.56 -27.50 -13.86
N GLY A 196 7.10 -27.51 -12.59
CA GLY A 196 5.69 -27.79 -12.26
C GLY A 196 4.70 -26.70 -12.70
N ARG A 197 5.17 -25.46 -12.94
CA ARG A 197 4.33 -24.37 -13.45
C ARG A 197 4.14 -24.42 -14.96
N ARG A 198 5.12 -24.95 -15.71
CA ARG A 198 5.02 -25.12 -17.17
C ARG A 198 4.09 -26.26 -17.58
N GLU A 199 3.98 -27.31 -16.77
CA GLU A 199 3.06 -28.40 -17.07
C GLU A 199 1.59 -28.02 -16.85
N LYS A 200 1.29 -27.20 -15.80
CA LYS A 200 -0.09 -26.73 -15.59
C LYS A 200 -0.59 -25.73 -16.61
N SER A 201 0.30 -24.91 -17.19
CA SER A 201 -0.09 -23.94 -18.24
C SER A 201 -0.26 -24.58 -19.62
N LYS A 202 0.31 -25.75 -19.86
CA LYS A 202 0.16 -26.46 -21.13
C LYS A 202 -1.13 -27.28 -21.23
N LEU A 203 -1.66 -27.71 -20.08
CA LEU A 203 -2.91 -28.47 -19.99
C LEU A 203 -4.18 -27.60 -20.07
N GLU A 204 -4.08 -26.28 -19.77
CA GLU A 204 -5.23 -25.37 -19.87
C GLU A 204 -5.36 -24.70 -21.25
N LEU A 205 -4.33 -24.76 -22.12
CA LEU A 205 -4.34 -24.13 -23.44
C LEU A 205 -4.95 -24.99 -24.55
N ASP A 206 -5.09 -26.30 -24.32
CA ASP A 206 -5.69 -27.22 -25.32
C ASP A 206 -7.23 -27.31 -25.23
N GLN A 207 -7.89 -26.54 -24.34
CA GLN A 207 -9.36 -26.57 -24.17
C GLN A 207 -10.07 -25.25 -24.51
N LEU A 208 -9.41 -24.31 -25.16
CA LEU A 208 -10.08 -23.13 -25.74
C LEU A 208 -10.22 -23.32 -27.25
N GLU A 209 -11.12 -24.18 -27.69
CA GLU A 209 -11.71 -24.08 -29.03
C GLU A 209 -12.55 -22.81 -29.11
N ILE A 210 -12.18 -22.00 -30.05
CA ILE A 210 -12.73 -20.69 -30.38
C ILE A 210 -14.08 -20.86 -31.05
N ASP A 211 -15.16 -20.56 -30.37
CA ASP A 211 -16.43 -20.25 -31.03
C ASP A 211 -16.38 -18.81 -31.58
N LEU A 212 -15.96 -18.69 -32.81
CA LEU A 212 -16.12 -17.46 -33.58
C LEU A 212 -17.43 -17.55 -34.38
N ASN A 213 -18.53 -17.11 -33.82
CA ASN A 213 -19.63 -16.57 -34.60
C ASN A 213 -20.63 -15.81 -33.76
N GLU A 214 -20.88 -14.64 -34.19
CA GLU A 214 -22.07 -13.77 -34.20
C GLU A 214 -21.81 -12.34 -33.70
N SER A 215 -21.52 -11.54 -34.67
CA SER A 215 -22.25 -10.39 -35.24
C SER A 215 -22.74 -9.29 -34.29
N SER A 216 -22.07 -8.17 -34.50
CA SER A 216 -22.60 -6.81 -34.67
C SER A 216 -23.99 -6.49 -34.10
N LYS A 217 -24.02 -5.46 -33.19
CA LYS A 217 -24.93 -4.32 -33.41
C LYS A 217 -24.48 -3.11 -32.57
N THR A 218 -24.14 -2.09 -33.30
CA THR A 218 -24.00 -0.69 -32.95
C THR A 218 -25.30 -0.16 -32.32
N THR A 219 -25.23 0.54 -31.20
CA THR A 219 -26.13 1.69 -30.99
C THR A 219 -25.48 2.72 -30.08
N ARG A 220 -25.24 3.89 -30.67
CA ARG A 220 -25.00 5.16 -29.97
C ARG A 220 -26.25 5.56 -29.19
N HIS A 221 -26.07 5.97 -27.94
CA HIS A 221 -26.98 6.95 -27.34
C HIS A 221 -26.25 7.87 -26.38
N THR A 222 -26.04 9.07 -26.86
CA THR A 222 -25.90 10.31 -26.09
C THR A 222 -27.19 10.57 -25.33
N LYS A 223 -27.09 10.90 -24.07
CA LYS A 223 -27.89 11.76 -23.21
C LYS A 223 -28.02 11.18 -21.80
N ASN A 224 -27.40 11.82 -20.82
CA ASN A 224 -28.11 12.39 -19.70
C ASN A 224 -27.16 12.85 -18.59
N SER A 225 -26.86 14.12 -18.64
CA SER A 225 -26.17 14.86 -17.56
C SER A 225 -27.07 15.09 -16.33
N GLN A 226 -28.31 14.66 -16.33
CA GLN A 226 -29.26 14.82 -15.21
C GLN A 226 -29.35 13.60 -14.29
N LEU A 227 -28.84 12.43 -14.66
CA LEU A 227 -28.87 11.22 -13.84
C LEU A 227 -27.75 11.13 -12.80
N ILE A 228 -26.79 12.07 -12.81
CA ILE A 228 -25.65 12.08 -11.88
C ILE A 228 -26.09 12.52 -10.46
N PHE A 229 -27.12 13.33 -10.33
CA PHE A 229 -27.59 13.84 -9.04
C PHE A 229 -28.32 12.81 -8.15
N HIS A 230 -28.89 11.76 -8.73
CA HIS A 230 -29.63 10.77 -7.95
C HIS A 230 -28.77 9.58 -7.47
N LYS A 231 -27.56 9.41 -7.98
CA LYS A 231 -26.67 8.28 -7.65
C LYS A 231 -25.62 8.58 -6.57
N MET A 232 -25.60 9.79 -6.01
CA MET A 232 -24.67 10.20 -4.94
C MET A 232 -25.09 9.75 -3.52
N LYS A 233 -25.92 8.71 -3.39
CA LYS A 233 -26.17 8.02 -2.12
C LYS A 233 -25.17 6.88 -1.86
N SER A 234 -23.91 7.06 -2.24
CA SER A 234 -22.89 6.09 -1.89
C SER A 234 -22.49 6.25 -0.43
N SER A 235 -22.87 5.31 0.41
CA SER A 235 -22.43 5.24 1.80
C SER A 235 -21.03 4.63 1.86
N ILE A 236 -20.06 5.42 2.29
CA ILE A 236 -18.74 4.92 2.66
C ILE A 236 -18.76 4.67 4.16
N LEU A 237 -18.48 3.44 4.56
CA LEU A 237 -18.48 3.01 5.95
C LEU A 237 -17.07 2.55 6.34
N VAL A 238 -16.51 3.17 7.36
CA VAL A 238 -15.25 2.71 7.98
C VAL A 238 -15.56 2.36 9.43
N HIS A 239 -15.42 1.10 9.78
CA HIS A 239 -15.53 0.61 11.15
C HIS A 239 -14.15 0.41 11.75
N LEU A 240 -13.93 0.94 12.94
CA LEU A 240 -12.72 0.79 13.73
C LEU A 240 -13.08 0.11 15.04
N LYS A 241 -12.45 -1.01 15.35
CA LYS A 241 -12.58 -1.69 16.63
C LYS A 241 -11.19 -1.96 17.18
N LYS A 242 -10.90 -1.42 18.36
CA LYS A 242 -9.67 -1.75 19.09
C LYS A 242 -9.89 -3.12 19.76
N CYS A 243 -9.05 -4.08 19.44
CA CYS A 243 -9.02 -5.34 20.18
C CYS A 243 -8.27 -5.06 21.50
N SER A 244 -9.00 -4.97 22.61
CA SER A 244 -8.41 -5.03 23.94
C SER A 244 -7.95 -6.48 24.16
N GLY A 245 -6.64 -6.68 24.17
CA GLY A 245 -6.00 -7.88 24.67
C GLY A 245 -5.96 -7.89 26.18
#